data_7545c071f18e1b984f084ac6da06a0d6
#
_entry.id   7545c071f18e1b984f084ac6da06a0d6
#
_cell.length_a   1.000
_cell.length_b   1.000
_cell.length_c   1.000
_cell.angle_alpha   90.00
_cell.angle_beta   90.00
_cell.angle_gamma   90.00
#
_symmetry.space_group_name_H-M   'P 1'
#
loop_
_entity.id
_entity.type
_entity.pdbx_description
1 polymer ?
#
loop_
_entity_poly.entity_id
_entity_poly.type
_entity_poly.pdbx_seq_one_letter_code
_entity_poly.pdbx_strand_id
1 'polypeptide(L)'
;MKYNLLALSTAAALLAGTDAFLSSPPQPRQSSSALNNWSPYKWSPSGGGGTATSFPSSSGSTVVSAPPAGCPFHANYDAIREELKLILDNPSWDDGSLAPIFIRLAWHSSGTYDAATGTGGSNGAGMRFQNEAADPENAGLAVARAFLEPVKRKFPEISYSDLWILAAYVGLEATGGPVIQFQPGRVDYPDESYWEHMSYGRLPAAEKYCCPHLDDSNVSSSLDETGKVKGWEGLCTHVRNEVFYRMGFNDQEIVALLCGGHVYGRCHPNASGYAGPWVENMTEFSNEYATDMIEDEWTLVSHGDTWLDAQGAAELRPAPGNRQFVNKKKYVLDDEPNQMMLLSDMILLWDPNFRTYLEMYASDEEKLKVDFGAAFKKLTELGCGFP
;
A
#
# COMPACT_ATOMS: atom_id res chain seq x y z
N MET A 1 -51.97 46.00 10.51
CA MET A 1 -53.11 45.52 11.32
C MET A 1 -52.59 44.32 12.08
N LYS A 2 -52.24 44.49 13.37
CA LYS A 2 -53.14 44.17 14.52
C LYS A 2 -53.22 42.62 14.64
N TYR A 3 -52.91 41.91 15.69
CA TYR A 3 -52.51 42.05 17.12
C TYR A 3 -52.06 40.68 17.56
N ASN A 4 -51.03 40.56 18.39
CA ASN A 4 -51.04 40.39 19.87
C ASN A 4 -51.54 39.01 20.32
N LEU A 5 -50.86 38.34 21.12
CA LEU A 5 -50.29 38.39 22.46
C LEU A 5 -50.90 37.33 23.40
N LEU A 6 -50.07 36.84 24.24
CA LEU A 6 -50.26 36.38 25.62
C LEU A 6 -50.67 34.89 25.80
N ALA A 7 -50.18 34.17 26.71
CA ALA A 7 -49.25 34.22 27.85
C ALA A 7 -49.71 33.17 28.85
N LEU A 8 -48.74 32.54 29.57
CA LEU A 8 -48.79 32.16 30.98
C LEU A 8 -49.88 31.14 31.43
N SER A 9 -49.64 30.14 32.18
CA SER A 9 -48.91 29.97 33.42
C SER A 9 -49.19 28.60 34.06
N THR A 10 -48.15 28.07 34.68
CA THR A 10 -48.06 27.54 36.06
C THR A 10 -48.88 26.32 36.50
N ALA A 11 -48.14 25.38 36.93
CA ALA A 11 -47.91 24.87 38.31
C ALA A 11 -48.49 23.50 38.67
N ALA A 12 -47.59 22.71 39.07
CA ALA A 12 -47.48 21.95 40.31
C ALA A 12 -48.29 20.66 40.55
N ALA A 13 -47.58 19.64 40.68
CA ALA A 13 -47.30 18.79 41.84
C ALA A 13 -48.11 17.50 42.07
N LEU A 14 -47.39 16.52 42.33
CA LEU A 14 -47.39 15.49 43.40
C LEU A 14 -47.86 14.07 43.07
N LEU A 15 -46.89 13.19 43.20
CA LEU A 15 -46.83 11.89 43.92
C LEU A 15 -47.39 10.64 43.24
N ALA A 16 -46.47 9.76 43.11
CA ALA A 16 -46.35 8.38 43.57
C ALA A 16 -46.24 7.28 42.51
N GLY A 17 -45.06 6.75 42.39
CA GLY A 17 -44.74 5.32 42.50
C GLY A 17 -45.05 4.44 41.31
N THR A 18 -44.06 3.98 40.68
CA THR A 18 -43.59 2.57 40.60
C THR A 18 -42.69 2.36 39.39
N ASP A 19 -41.59 1.76 39.62
CA ASP A 19 -40.66 1.01 38.81
C ASP A 19 -40.43 1.42 37.36
N ALA A 20 -39.33 2.16 37.14
CA ALA A 20 -38.75 2.44 35.87
C ALA A 20 -37.83 1.30 35.45
N PHE A 21 -38.18 0.67 34.33
CA PHE A 21 -37.19 0.01 33.49
C PHE A 21 -36.34 1.11 32.83
N LEU A 22 -35.12 1.27 33.30
CA LEU A 22 -34.09 2.09 32.67
C LEU A 22 -33.63 1.40 31.39
N SER A 23 -34.13 1.84 30.28
CA SER A 23 -33.52 1.59 28.98
C SER A 23 -32.25 2.44 28.87
N SER A 24 -31.11 1.79 28.92
CA SER A 24 -29.81 2.40 28.63
C SER A 24 -29.81 3.00 27.19
N PRO A 25 -29.18 4.15 27.01
CA PRO A 25 -28.98 4.69 25.65
C PRO A 25 -28.16 3.71 24.80
N PRO A 26 -28.35 3.69 23.47
CA PRO A 26 -27.57 2.81 22.62
C PRO A 26 -26.08 3.17 22.76
N GLN A 27 -25.30 2.17 23.12
CA GLN A 27 -23.83 2.25 23.11
C GLN A 27 -23.40 2.52 21.67
N PRO A 28 -22.44 3.42 21.43
CA PRO A 28 -21.82 3.55 20.13
C PRO A 28 -21.22 2.18 19.76
N ARG A 29 -21.44 1.74 18.54
CA ARG A 29 -20.81 0.56 17.97
C ARG A 29 -19.31 0.72 18.18
N GLN A 30 -18.71 -0.14 18.97
CA GLN A 30 -17.27 -0.27 19.04
C GLN A 30 -16.81 -0.69 17.66
N SER A 31 -16.14 0.21 16.95
CA SER A 31 -15.29 -0.13 15.83
C SER A 31 -14.37 -1.25 16.31
N SER A 32 -14.36 -2.34 15.59
CA SER A 32 -13.61 -3.55 15.91
C SER A 32 -12.12 -3.22 16.03
N SER A 33 -11.66 -3.01 17.26
CA SER A 33 -10.24 -2.93 17.63
C SER A 33 -9.57 -4.31 17.57
N ALA A 34 -9.82 -5.08 16.50
CA ALA A 34 -9.17 -6.36 16.26
C ALA A 34 -7.69 -6.22 15.91
N LEU A 35 -7.22 -5.01 15.58
CA LEU A 35 -5.83 -4.75 15.21
C LEU A 35 -4.87 -4.60 16.40
N ASN A 36 -5.36 -4.45 17.64
CA ASN A 36 -4.49 -4.22 18.80
C ASN A 36 -3.95 -5.47 19.50
N ASN A 37 -4.24 -6.68 18.99
CA ASN A 37 -3.74 -7.94 19.59
C ASN A 37 -2.74 -8.72 18.71
N TRP A 38 -2.23 -8.12 17.63
CA TRP A 38 -1.09 -8.69 16.93
C TRP A 38 0.21 -8.30 17.63
N SER A 39 0.56 -9.09 18.63
CA SER A 39 1.93 -9.11 19.18
C SER A 39 2.83 -9.70 18.08
N PRO A 40 3.93 -9.02 17.70
CA PRO A 40 4.88 -9.62 16.77
C PRO A 40 5.38 -10.92 17.38
N TYR A 41 5.22 -12.02 16.66
CA TYR A 41 5.73 -13.32 17.03
C TYR A 41 7.23 -13.17 17.40
N LYS A 42 7.52 -13.31 18.69
CA LYS A 42 8.91 -13.47 19.17
C LYS A 42 9.41 -14.82 18.66
N TRP A 43 10.11 -14.79 17.55
CA TRP A 43 10.90 -15.92 17.10
C TRP A 43 12.13 -16.01 18.01
N SER A 44 12.14 -16.99 18.91
CA SER A 44 13.32 -17.36 19.69
C SER A 44 13.91 -18.62 19.06
N PRO A 45 15.17 -18.62 18.64
CA PRO A 45 15.82 -19.85 18.23
C PRO A 45 16.08 -20.69 19.49
N SER A 46 15.30 -21.77 19.66
CA SER A 46 15.61 -22.78 20.65
C SER A 46 16.80 -23.62 20.16
N GLY A 47 17.94 -23.42 20.81
CA GLY A 47 19.07 -24.29 20.68
C GLY A 47 18.73 -25.70 21.23
N GLY A 48 18.82 -26.71 20.39
CA GLY A 48 18.77 -28.12 20.75
C GLY A 48 20.07 -28.79 20.31
N GLY A 49 20.99 -28.93 21.24
CA GLY A 49 22.15 -29.80 21.07
C GLY A 49 21.70 -31.26 21.03
N GLY A 50 21.92 -31.91 19.90
CA GLY A 50 21.73 -33.36 19.73
C GLY A 50 23.04 -34.01 19.33
N THR A 51 23.51 -34.91 20.16
CA THR A 51 24.71 -35.71 20.03
C THR A 51 24.69 -36.60 18.77
N ALA A 52 25.80 -36.61 18.07
CA ALA A 52 26.06 -37.46 16.92
C ALA A 52 26.04 -38.94 17.31
N THR A 53 25.17 -39.73 16.69
CA THR A 53 25.31 -41.20 16.63
C THR A 53 25.62 -41.60 15.20
N SER A 54 26.73 -42.29 15.05
CA SER A 54 27.23 -42.87 13.83
C SER A 54 26.36 -44.01 13.33
N PHE A 55 25.99 -44.01 12.04
CA PHE A 55 25.40 -45.15 11.33
C PHE A 55 26.35 -45.67 10.24
N PRO A 56 26.34 -46.99 9.98
CA PRO A 56 27.32 -47.65 9.13
C PRO A 56 27.04 -47.45 7.64
N SER A 57 28.12 -47.40 6.87
CA SER A 57 28.17 -47.33 5.42
C SER A 57 27.57 -48.59 4.76
N SER A 58 26.58 -48.42 3.87
CA SER A 58 26.25 -49.42 2.85
C SER A 58 26.25 -48.78 1.46
N SER A 59 26.87 -49.51 0.57
CA SER A 59 27.23 -49.23 -0.80
C SER A 59 26.10 -48.96 -1.77
N GLY A 60 26.32 -48.04 -2.68
CA GLY A 60 25.83 -48.09 -4.07
C GLY A 60 24.38 -47.68 -4.30
N SER A 61 24.12 -46.39 -4.38
CA SER A 61 23.01 -45.87 -5.16
C SER A 61 23.46 -44.52 -5.73
N THR A 62 23.35 -44.37 -7.04
CA THR A 62 23.52 -43.09 -7.73
C THR A 62 22.54 -42.09 -7.13
N VAL A 63 23.03 -41.27 -6.22
CA VAL A 63 22.28 -40.13 -5.70
C VAL A 63 22.15 -39.13 -6.85
N VAL A 64 21.00 -39.14 -7.51
CA VAL A 64 20.58 -37.98 -8.27
C VAL A 64 20.40 -36.88 -7.22
N SER A 65 21.39 -35.99 -7.15
CA SER A 65 21.29 -34.80 -6.29
C SER A 65 19.98 -34.07 -6.64
N ALA A 66 19.13 -33.90 -5.65
CA ALA A 66 17.96 -33.02 -5.80
C ALA A 66 18.44 -31.67 -6.33
N PRO A 67 17.77 -31.10 -7.35
CA PRO A 67 18.13 -29.77 -7.83
C PRO A 67 18.06 -28.77 -6.66
N PRO A 68 18.93 -27.74 -6.66
CA PRO A 68 18.90 -26.74 -5.61
C PRO A 68 17.49 -26.15 -5.51
N ALA A 69 16.99 -26.01 -4.28
CA ALA A 69 15.71 -25.39 -4.01
C ALA A 69 15.66 -24.01 -4.70
N GLY A 70 14.65 -23.81 -5.56
CA GLY A 70 14.52 -22.57 -6.33
C GLY A 70 14.83 -22.68 -7.83
N CYS A 71 14.94 -23.91 -8.39
CA CYS A 71 14.99 -24.05 -9.84
C CYS A 71 13.61 -23.78 -10.44
N PRO A 72 13.42 -22.70 -11.21
CA PRO A 72 12.09 -22.20 -11.65
C PRO A 72 11.36 -23.15 -12.60
N PHE A 73 12.04 -24.12 -13.19
CA PHE A 73 11.47 -25.04 -14.17
C PHE A 73 10.66 -26.22 -13.59
N HIS A 74 10.53 -26.30 -12.24
CA HIS A 74 9.84 -27.39 -11.57
C HIS A 74 8.58 -26.95 -10.81
N ALA A 75 8.36 -25.65 -10.63
CA ALA A 75 7.17 -25.15 -9.95
C ALA A 75 5.93 -25.29 -10.87
N ASN A 76 4.83 -25.76 -10.30
CA ASN A 76 3.54 -25.77 -10.99
C ASN A 76 2.85 -24.42 -10.83
N TYR A 77 3.22 -23.46 -11.68
CA TYR A 77 2.73 -22.08 -11.59
C TYR A 77 1.22 -21.98 -11.76
N ASP A 78 0.56 -22.86 -12.52
CA ASP A 78 -0.90 -22.88 -12.66
C ASP A 78 -1.57 -23.26 -11.34
N ALA A 79 -1.08 -24.31 -10.67
CA ALA A 79 -1.60 -24.70 -9.36
C ALA A 79 -1.35 -23.63 -8.28
N ILE A 80 -0.22 -22.91 -8.36
CA ILE A 80 0.08 -21.79 -7.46
C ILE A 80 -0.86 -20.61 -7.71
N ARG A 81 -1.16 -20.29 -8.97
CA ARG A 81 -2.15 -19.24 -9.32
C ARG A 81 -3.52 -19.55 -8.73
N GLU A 82 -3.99 -20.79 -8.86
CA GLU A 82 -5.27 -21.20 -8.28
C GLU A 82 -5.28 -21.10 -6.74
N GLU A 83 -4.19 -21.46 -6.09
CA GLU A 83 -4.08 -21.28 -4.63
C GLU A 83 -4.05 -19.82 -4.21
N LEU A 84 -3.37 -18.97 -4.98
CA LEU A 84 -3.34 -17.51 -4.73
C LEU A 84 -4.75 -16.90 -4.89
N LYS A 85 -5.52 -17.30 -5.90
CA LYS A 85 -6.92 -16.84 -6.08
C LYS A 85 -7.79 -17.14 -4.86
N LEU A 86 -7.59 -18.32 -4.22
CA LEU A 86 -8.37 -18.72 -3.05
C LEU A 86 -8.16 -17.86 -1.82
N ILE A 87 -7.00 -17.20 -1.71
CA ILE A 87 -6.68 -16.37 -0.53
C ILE A 87 -6.93 -14.88 -0.75
N LEU A 88 -7.21 -14.43 -2.00
CA LEU A 88 -7.42 -13.02 -2.31
C LEU A 88 -8.63 -12.42 -1.58
N ASP A 89 -9.73 -13.15 -1.54
CA ASP A 89 -10.91 -12.75 -0.78
C ASP A 89 -10.67 -13.06 0.71
N ASN A 90 -10.51 -12.01 1.49
CA ASN A 90 -10.22 -12.11 2.91
C ASN A 90 -10.99 -11.06 3.72
N PRO A 91 -12.23 -11.38 4.16
CA PRO A 91 -13.08 -10.45 4.91
C PRO A 91 -12.52 -9.97 6.25
N SER A 92 -11.43 -10.60 6.73
CA SER A 92 -10.75 -10.20 7.97
C SER A 92 -9.60 -9.20 7.75
N TRP A 93 -9.34 -8.82 6.51
CA TRP A 93 -8.28 -7.90 6.13
C TRP A 93 -8.87 -6.70 5.39
N ASP A 94 -8.52 -5.47 5.81
CA ASP A 94 -8.90 -4.18 5.22
C ASP A 94 -10.27 -4.22 4.49
N ASP A 95 -10.25 -3.84 3.23
CA ASP A 95 -11.44 -3.77 2.36
C ASP A 95 -11.90 -5.14 1.83
N GLY A 96 -11.50 -6.22 2.50
CA GLY A 96 -11.90 -7.59 2.19
C GLY A 96 -11.03 -8.29 1.16
N SER A 97 -9.94 -7.66 0.68
CA SER A 97 -9.07 -8.20 -0.37
C SER A 97 -7.59 -8.11 -0.04
N LEU A 98 -6.83 -9.18 -0.34
CA LEU A 98 -5.37 -9.17 -0.25
C LEU A 98 -4.69 -8.67 -1.54
N ALA A 99 -5.43 -8.45 -2.63
CA ALA A 99 -4.86 -8.00 -3.89
C ALA A 99 -4.06 -6.69 -3.74
N PRO A 100 -4.57 -5.63 -3.08
CA PRO A 100 -3.84 -4.38 -2.93
C PRO A 100 -2.48 -4.54 -2.23
N ILE A 101 -2.44 -5.31 -1.14
CA ILE A 101 -1.18 -5.46 -0.40
C ILE A 101 -0.16 -6.36 -1.12
N PHE A 102 -0.60 -7.29 -1.97
CA PHE A 102 0.29 -8.08 -2.82
C PHE A 102 0.85 -7.25 -3.97
N ILE A 103 0.05 -6.36 -4.57
CA ILE A 103 0.51 -5.40 -5.58
C ILE A 103 1.57 -4.48 -4.97
N ARG A 104 1.33 -3.95 -3.76
CA ARG A 104 2.30 -3.12 -3.04
C ARG A 104 3.57 -3.91 -2.70
N LEU A 105 3.49 -5.18 -2.30
CA LEU A 105 4.65 -6.03 -2.03
C LEU A 105 5.52 -6.18 -3.29
N ALA A 106 4.92 -6.43 -4.44
CA ALA A 106 5.64 -6.53 -5.71
C ALA A 106 6.31 -5.21 -6.10
N TRP A 107 5.61 -4.08 -5.94
CA TRP A 107 6.18 -2.75 -6.16
C TRP A 107 7.41 -2.51 -5.27
N HIS A 108 7.30 -2.71 -3.96
CA HIS A 108 8.38 -2.42 -3.01
C HIS A 108 9.58 -3.35 -3.19
N SER A 109 9.37 -4.63 -3.53
CA SER A 109 10.49 -5.53 -3.84
C SER A 109 11.20 -5.16 -5.13
N SER A 110 10.51 -4.54 -6.09
CA SER A 110 11.06 -4.17 -7.40
C SER A 110 11.65 -2.76 -7.43
N GLY A 111 11.07 -1.81 -6.68
CA GLY A 111 11.41 -0.39 -6.69
C GLY A 111 12.81 -0.04 -6.19
N THR A 112 13.54 -0.99 -5.68
CA THR A 112 14.93 -0.84 -5.25
C THR A 112 15.96 -0.90 -6.38
N TYR A 113 15.56 -1.25 -7.62
CA TYR A 113 16.47 -1.40 -8.76
C TYR A 113 17.18 -0.09 -9.12
N ASP A 114 18.45 -0.19 -9.45
CA ASP A 114 19.27 0.91 -9.96
C ASP A 114 19.93 0.49 -11.28
N ALA A 115 19.54 1.14 -12.36
CA ALA A 115 20.00 0.81 -13.71
C ALA A 115 21.50 1.12 -13.92
N ALA A 116 22.06 2.08 -13.18
CA ALA A 116 23.48 2.44 -13.31
C ALA A 116 24.41 1.42 -12.67
N THR A 117 23.95 0.76 -11.59
CA THR A 117 24.76 -0.22 -10.85
C THR A 117 24.31 -1.66 -11.09
N GLY A 118 23.11 -1.87 -11.64
CA GLY A 118 22.50 -3.19 -11.81
C GLY A 118 22.11 -3.87 -10.49
N THR A 119 21.98 -3.10 -9.40
CA THR A 119 21.67 -3.62 -8.05
C THR A 119 20.21 -3.41 -7.68
N GLY A 120 19.67 -4.21 -6.77
CA GLY A 120 18.26 -4.17 -6.36
C GLY A 120 17.33 -4.86 -7.38
N GLY A 121 16.03 -4.56 -7.31
CA GLY A 121 15.02 -5.17 -8.15
C GLY A 121 14.32 -6.37 -7.52
N SER A 122 13.41 -6.99 -8.25
CA SER A 122 12.51 -8.04 -7.74
C SER A 122 13.21 -9.39 -7.50
N ASN A 123 14.45 -9.54 -7.96
CA ASN A 123 15.25 -10.74 -7.70
C ASN A 123 15.77 -10.75 -6.25
N GLY A 124 15.97 -11.93 -5.66
CA GLY A 124 16.60 -12.07 -4.35
C GLY A 124 15.65 -12.15 -3.16
N ALA A 125 14.43 -11.63 -3.25
CA ALA A 125 13.45 -11.56 -2.14
C ALA A 125 14.06 -11.00 -0.84
N GLY A 126 14.75 -9.86 -0.95
CA GLY A 126 15.56 -9.28 0.12
C GLY A 126 14.79 -8.91 1.38
N MET A 127 13.48 -8.58 1.28
CA MET A 127 12.63 -8.34 2.45
C MET A 127 12.46 -9.56 3.38
N ARG A 128 12.96 -10.74 3.04
CA ARG A 128 13.10 -11.85 4.00
C ARG A 128 14.12 -11.54 5.09
N PHE A 129 15.04 -10.66 4.81
CA PHE A 129 16.13 -10.26 5.70
C PHE A 129 15.84 -8.92 6.36
N GLN A 130 16.40 -8.76 7.58
CA GLN A 130 16.11 -7.60 8.43
C GLN A 130 16.51 -6.27 7.79
N ASN A 131 17.61 -6.21 7.06
CA ASN A 131 18.11 -4.96 6.47
C ASN A 131 17.10 -4.31 5.52
N GLU A 132 16.50 -5.08 4.62
CA GLU A 132 15.47 -4.55 3.72
C GLU A 132 14.11 -4.44 4.42
N ALA A 133 13.75 -5.45 5.24
CA ALA A 133 12.48 -5.44 5.96
C ALA A 133 12.35 -4.25 6.93
N ALA A 134 13.46 -3.70 7.42
CA ALA A 134 13.50 -2.56 8.32
C ALA A 134 13.51 -1.20 7.60
N ASP A 135 13.54 -1.15 6.27
CA ASP A 135 13.34 0.09 5.55
C ASP A 135 11.96 0.67 5.92
N PRO A 136 11.89 1.92 6.42
CA PRO A 136 10.61 2.54 6.81
C PRO A 136 9.55 2.50 5.71
N GLU A 137 9.96 2.59 4.44
CA GLU A 137 9.04 2.53 3.30
C GLU A 137 8.42 1.13 3.12
N ASN A 138 9.04 0.08 3.68
CA ASN A 138 8.51 -1.28 3.71
C ASN A 138 7.56 -1.56 4.89
N ALA A 139 7.23 -0.54 5.69
CA ALA A 139 6.31 -0.70 6.81
C ALA A 139 4.96 -1.30 6.36
N GLY A 140 4.44 -2.24 7.17
CA GLY A 140 3.19 -2.97 6.88
C GLY A 140 3.35 -4.19 5.96
N LEU A 141 4.42 -4.32 5.16
CA LEU A 141 4.58 -5.43 4.21
C LEU A 141 4.92 -6.80 4.83
N ALA A 142 5.25 -6.83 6.12
CA ALA A 142 5.39 -8.10 6.85
C ALA A 142 4.10 -8.93 6.82
N VAL A 143 2.95 -8.27 6.81
CA VAL A 143 1.64 -8.92 6.75
C VAL A 143 1.42 -9.60 5.39
N ALA A 144 1.74 -8.93 4.28
CA ALA A 144 1.67 -9.53 2.94
C ALA A 144 2.52 -10.81 2.84
N ARG A 145 3.76 -10.73 3.33
CA ARG A 145 4.65 -11.90 3.37
C ARG A 145 4.09 -13.03 4.21
N ALA A 146 3.48 -12.71 5.36
CA ALA A 146 2.87 -13.71 6.24
C ALA A 146 1.68 -14.43 5.59
N PHE A 147 0.84 -13.73 4.83
CA PHE A 147 -0.25 -14.34 4.06
C PHE A 147 0.23 -15.27 2.95
N LEU A 148 1.43 -15.05 2.39
CA LEU A 148 2.01 -15.90 1.35
C LEU A 148 2.78 -17.11 1.88
N GLU A 149 3.13 -17.15 3.18
CA GLU A 149 3.85 -18.28 3.79
C GLU A 149 3.12 -19.63 3.69
N PRO A 150 1.79 -19.75 3.86
CA PRO A 150 1.07 -21.00 3.62
C PRO A 150 1.22 -21.50 2.18
N VAL A 151 1.15 -20.59 1.20
CA VAL A 151 1.35 -20.91 -0.23
C VAL A 151 2.78 -21.39 -0.47
N LYS A 152 3.78 -20.69 0.06
CA LYS A 152 5.20 -21.10 -0.02
C LYS A 152 5.45 -22.48 0.59
N ARG A 153 4.84 -22.79 1.73
CA ARG A 153 4.94 -24.12 2.35
C ARG A 153 4.28 -25.24 1.52
N LYS A 154 3.19 -24.90 0.83
CA LYS A 154 2.50 -25.85 -0.05
C LYS A 154 3.27 -26.11 -1.35
N PHE A 155 3.98 -25.09 -1.84
CA PHE A 155 4.76 -25.13 -3.08
C PHE A 155 6.22 -24.70 -2.80
N PRO A 156 7.02 -25.57 -2.14
CA PRO A 156 8.36 -25.19 -1.70
C PRO A 156 9.35 -24.93 -2.84
N GLU A 157 9.04 -25.39 -4.05
CA GLU A 157 9.86 -25.24 -5.25
C GLU A 157 9.85 -23.83 -5.87
N ILE A 158 8.79 -23.02 -5.65
CA ILE A 158 8.79 -21.64 -6.14
C ILE A 158 9.71 -20.78 -5.27
N SER A 159 10.47 -19.85 -5.88
CA SER A 159 11.21 -18.86 -5.11
C SER A 159 10.27 -17.86 -4.41
N TYR A 160 10.68 -17.25 -3.32
CA TYR A 160 9.91 -16.14 -2.72
C TYR A 160 9.79 -14.98 -3.68
N SER A 161 10.85 -14.67 -4.43
CA SER A 161 10.86 -13.63 -5.45
C SER A 161 9.78 -13.86 -6.50
N ASP A 162 9.68 -15.06 -7.05
CA ASP A 162 8.64 -15.40 -8.02
C ASP A 162 7.23 -15.41 -7.38
N LEU A 163 7.10 -15.92 -6.15
CA LEU A 163 5.81 -15.99 -5.44
C LEU A 163 5.23 -14.59 -5.20
N TRP A 164 6.05 -13.62 -4.76
CA TRP A 164 5.58 -12.26 -4.47
C TRP A 164 5.11 -11.54 -5.73
N ILE A 165 5.82 -11.69 -6.85
CA ILE A 165 5.42 -11.10 -8.12
C ILE A 165 4.19 -11.80 -8.70
N LEU A 166 4.14 -13.14 -8.65
CA LEU A 166 2.98 -13.90 -9.12
C LEU A 166 1.70 -13.55 -8.33
N ALA A 167 1.81 -13.36 -7.01
CA ALA A 167 0.68 -12.97 -6.18
C ALA A 167 0.09 -11.61 -6.62
N ALA A 168 0.95 -10.64 -6.95
CA ALA A 168 0.51 -9.35 -7.48
C ALA A 168 -0.18 -9.50 -8.84
N TYR A 169 0.36 -10.31 -9.75
CA TYR A 169 -0.24 -10.52 -11.08
C TYR A 169 -1.61 -11.21 -10.98
N VAL A 170 -1.74 -12.19 -10.07
CA VAL A 170 -3.04 -12.83 -9.79
C VAL A 170 -4.01 -11.83 -9.16
N GLY A 171 -3.54 -10.96 -8.27
CA GLY A 171 -4.33 -9.87 -7.69
C GLY A 171 -4.85 -8.90 -8.75
N LEU A 172 -3.97 -8.41 -9.64
CA LEU A 172 -4.36 -7.53 -10.75
C LEU A 172 -5.40 -8.17 -11.66
N GLU A 173 -5.19 -9.41 -12.07
CA GLU A 173 -6.13 -10.15 -12.93
C GLU A 173 -7.50 -10.33 -12.27
N ALA A 174 -7.51 -10.70 -10.98
CA ALA A 174 -8.74 -10.96 -10.23
C ALA A 174 -9.58 -9.70 -9.98
N THR A 175 -8.97 -8.53 -9.99
CA THR A 175 -9.61 -7.23 -9.71
C THR A 175 -9.90 -6.41 -10.97
N GLY A 176 -9.93 -7.05 -12.13
CA GLY A 176 -10.24 -6.38 -13.40
C GLY A 176 -9.06 -5.61 -14.02
N GLY A 177 -7.89 -5.66 -13.41
CA GLY A 177 -6.67 -5.05 -13.93
C GLY A 177 -6.08 -5.76 -15.16
N PRO A 178 -4.88 -5.36 -15.61
CA PRO A 178 -4.24 -5.98 -16.77
C PRO A 178 -3.84 -7.42 -16.50
N VAL A 179 -4.04 -8.28 -17.50
CA VAL A 179 -3.47 -9.63 -17.51
C VAL A 179 -2.03 -9.55 -18.00
N ILE A 180 -1.08 -9.78 -17.09
CA ILE A 180 0.35 -9.68 -17.38
C ILE A 180 0.94 -11.08 -17.52
N GLN A 181 1.65 -11.32 -18.63
CA GLN A 181 2.34 -12.59 -18.81
C GLN A 181 3.49 -12.70 -17.81
N PHE A 182 3.40 -13.69 -16.92
CA PHE A 182 4.39 -13.95 -15.90
C PHE A 182 5.64 -14.62 -16.49
N GLN A 183 6.81 -14.06 -16.17
CA GLN A 183 8.11 -14.65 -16.49
C GLN A 183 8.70 -15.23 -15.20
N PRO A 184 8.80 -16.56 -15.08
CA PRO A 184 9.44 -17.20 -13.94
C PRO A 184 10.96 -17.16 -14.04
N GLY A 185 11.64 -17.38 -12.91
CA GLY A 185 13.09 -17.56 -12.90
C GLY A 185 13.84 -16.65 -11.96
N ARG A 186 13.14 -15.90 -11.10
CA ARG A 186 13.78 -15.14 -10.03
C ARG A 186 14.39 -16.10 -9.01
N VAL A 187 15.55 -15.74 -8.51
CA VAL A 187 16.32 -16.55 -7.55
C VAL A 187 16.42 -15.80 -6.22
N ASP A 188 16.11 -16.50 -5.15
CA ASP A 188 16.22 -15.94 -3.80
C ASP A 188 17.68 -15.85 -3.36
N TYR A 189 18.07 -14.76 -2.69
CA TYR A 189 19.36 -14.69 -2.02
C TYR A 189 19.45 -15.75 -0.92
N PRO A 190 20.58 -16.45 -0.81
CA PRO A 190 20.74 -17.50 0.19
C PRO A 190 20.82 -16.95 1.62
N ASP A 191 21.36 -15.76 1.78
CA ASP A 191 21.51 -15.07 3.06
C ASP A 191 21.67 -13.56 2.87
N GLU A 192 21.73 -12.82 3.97
CA GLU A 192 21.79 -11.37 4.04
C GLU A 192 23.08 -10.76 3.48
N SER A 193 24.13 -11.55 3.31
CA SER A 193 25.43 -11.06 2.80
C SER A 193 25.38 -10.62 1.34
N TYR A 194 24.38 -11.08 0.59
CA TYR A 194 24.12 -10.65 -0.79
C TYR A 194 23.39 -9.32 -0.88
N TRP A 195 22.91 -8.80 0.27
CA TRP A 195 22.23 -7.53 0.31
C TRP A 195 23.23 -6.39 0.41
N GLU A 196 23.35 -5.60 -0.64
CA GLU A 196 24.14 -4.40 -0.59
C GLU A 196 23.36 -3.30 0.13
N HIS A 197 24.00 -2.62 1.10
CA HIS A 197 23.42 -1.51 1.86
C HIS A 197 22.87 -0.36 0.99
N MET A 198 23.11 -0.40 -0.31
CA MET A 198 22.80 0.63 -1.29
C MET A 198 21.34 0.70 -1.72
N SER A 199 20.52 -0.31 -1.40
CA SER A 199 19.09 -0.31 -1.76
C SER A 199 18.19 0.36 -0.72
N TYR A 200 18.68 0.53 0.50
CA TYR A 200 17.96 1.29 1.55
C TYR A 200 17.73 2.74 1.13
N GLY A 201 16.50 3.24 1.34
CA GLY A 201 16.12 4.62 1.00
C GLY A 201 15.97 4.89 -0.52
N ARG A 202 15.87 3.85 -1.34
CA ARG A 202 15.60 3.96 -2.79
C ARG A 202 14.10 4.05 -3.12
N LEU A 203 13.24 3.67 -2.21
CA LEU A 203 11.79 3.79 -2.36
C LEU A 203 11.34 5.24 -2.15
N PRO A 204 10.19 5.66 -2.71
CA PRO A 204 9.75 7.05 -2.61
C PRO A 204 9.32 7.41 -1.19
N ALA A 205 9.73 8.58 -0.73
CA ALA A 205 9.22 9.22 0.47
C ALA A 205 8.23 10.33 0.08
N ALA A 206 7.02 10.27 0.64
CA ALA A 206 5.89 11.08 0.18
C ALA A 206 6.03 12.60 0.42
N GLU A 207 6.96 13.02 1.30
CA GLU A 207 7.21 14.43 1.65
C GLU A 207 8.67 14.87 1.46
N LYS A 208 9.49 14.09 0.76
CA LYS A 208 10.91 14.40 0.63
C LYS A 208 11.15 15.72 -0.10
N TYR A 209 12.03 16.54 0.45
CA TYR A 209 12.42 17.85 -0.08
C TYR A 209 11.32 18.92 -0.10
N CYS A 210 10.10 18.61 0.28
CA CYS A 210 9.08 19.62 0.47
C CYS A 210 8.94 19.98 1.96
N CYS A 211 8.48 21.18 2.21
CA CYS A 211 7.97 21.63 3.49
C CYS A 211 8.93 21.47 4.71
N PRO A 212 10.20 21.83 4.66
CA PRO A 212 11.18 21.55 5.73
C PRO A 212 10.88 22.24 7.07
N HIS A 213 9.90 23.14 7.14
CA HIS A 213 9.52 23.92 8.33
C HIS A 213 7.99 24.00 8.50
N LEU A 214 7.29 22.89 8.29
CA LEU A 214 5.84 22.89 8.41
C LEU A 214 5.44 22.99 9.89
N ASP A 215 4.61 23.97 10.17
CA ASP A 215 3.92 24.14 11.43
C ASP A 215 2.60 23.32 11.37
N ASP A 216 2.53 22.22 12.10
CA ASP A 216 1.32 21.40 12.20
C ASP A 216 0.11 22.17 12.76
N SER A 217 0.36 23.29 13.44
CA SER A 217 -0.69 24.16 13.93
C SER A 217 -1.24 25.11 12.86
N ASN A 218 -0.56 25.25 11.71
CA ASN A 218 -0.98 26.11 10.61
C ASN A 218 -0.61 25.51 9.25
N VAL A 219 -1.30 24.46 8.86
CA VAL A 219 -1.07 23.70 7.61
C VAL A 219 -1.17 24.60 6.37
N SER A 220 -2.06 25.61 6.40
CA SER A 220 -2.21 26.57 5.29
C SER A 220 -0.94 27.37 5.01
N SER A 221 -0.06 27.55 6.01
CA SER A 221 1.24 28.21 5.79
C SER A 221 2.20 27.43 4.89
N SER A 222 1.91 26.16 4.68
CA SER A 222 2.68 25.25 3.83
C SER A 222 2.37 25.41 2.35
N LEU A 223 1.27 26.07 2.03
CA LEU A 223 0.84 26.29 0.66
C LEU A 223 1.41 27.60 0.12
N ASP A 224 1.68 27.62 -1.18
CA ASP A 224 1.97 28.85 -1.92
C ASP A 224 0.67 29.56 -2.34
N GLU A 225 0.80 30.68 -3.05
CA GLU A 225 -0.33 31.49 -3.53
C GLU A 225 -1.23 30.75 -4.55
N THR A 226 -0.74 29.65 -5.14
CA THR A 226 -1.46 28.80 -6.09
C THR A 226 -2.11 27.59 -5.43
N GLY A 227 -1.96 27.42 -4.11
CA GLY A 227 -2.48 26.29 -3.36
C GLY A 227 -1.63 25.01 -3.43
N LYS A 228 -0.44 25.09 -4.00
CA LYS A 228 0.51 23.99 -4.04
C LYS A 228 1.39 24.01 -2.80
N VAL A 229 1.86 22.82 -2.40
CA VAL A 229 2.80 22.73 -1.28
C VAL A 229 4.15 23.38 -1.64
N LYS A 230 4.66 24.25 -0.79
CA LYS A 230 5.97 24.90 -0.98
C LYS A 230 7.06 23.84 -1.10
N GLY A 231 7.90 23.95 -2.12
CA GLY A 231 8.98 22.99 -2.40
C GLY A 231 8.53 21.73 -3.15
N TRP A 232 7.32 21.74 -3.71
CA TRP A 232 6.79 20.62 -4.50
C TRP A 232 7.70 20.24 -5.67
N GLU A 233 8.44 21.18 -6.26
CA GLU A 233 9.40 20.92 -7.34
C GLU A 233 10.54 20.00 -6.86
N GLY A 234 10.96 20.15 -5.59
CA GLY A 234 11.93 19.25 -4.98
C GLY A 234 11.38 17.83 -4.84
N LEU A 235 10.13 17.71 -4.40
CA LEU A 235 9.43 16.42 -4.31
C LEU A 235 9.25 15.78 -5.70
N CYS A 236 8.86 16.57 -6.70
CA CYS A 236 8.79 16.12 -8.09
C CYS A 236 10.14 15.60 -8.60
N THR A 237 11.23 16.32 -8.29
CA THR A 237 12.59 15.90 -8.62
C THR A 237 12.95 14.58 -7.94
N HIS A 238 12.58 14.41 -6.66
CA HIS A 238 12.78 13.15 -5.94
C HIS A 238 12.07 11.99 -6.65
N VAL A 239 10.77 12.09 -6.86
CA VAL A 239 9.98 11.03 -7.50
C VAL A 239 10.51 10.73 -8.90
N ARG A 240 10.71 11.76 -9.73
CA ARG A 240 11.16 11.58 -11.10
C ARG A 240 12.58 11.01 -11.18
N ASN A 241 13.57 11.68 -10.58
CA ASN A 241 14.99 11.40 -10.82
C ASN A 241 15.53 10.33 -9.87
N GLU A 242 15.24 10.44 -8.57
CA GLU A 242 15.85 9.56 -7.57
C GLU A 242 15.14 8.22 -7.47
N VAL A 243 13.83 8.16 -7.83
CA VAL A 243 13.07 6.92 -7.79
C VAL A 243 12.97 6.31 -9.19
N PHE A 244 12.21 6.92 -10.09
CA PHE A 244 11.81 6.25 -11.33
C PHE A 244 12.85 6.32 -12.45
N TYR A 245 13.48 7.48 -12.70
CA TYR A 245 14.54 7.58 -13.73
C TYR A 245 15.76 6.74 -13.35
N ARG A 246 16.07 6.60 -12.07
CA ARG A 246 17.09 5.68 -11.58
C ARG A 246 16.81 4.23 -12.02
N MET A 247 15.54 3.84 -12.08
CA MET A 247 15.11 2.53 -12.55
C MET A 247 15.00 2.42 -14.08
N GLY A 248 15.09 3.55 -14.80
CA GLY A 248 14.98 3.59 -16.27
C GLY A 248 13.55 3.79 -16.81
N PHE A 249 12.64 4.36 -15.99
CA PHE A 249 11.29 4.75 -16.41
C PHE A 249 11.26 6.14 -17.03
N ASN A 250 10.28 6.44 -17.85
CA ASN A 250 9.95 7.77 -18.37
C ASN A 250 8.69 8.34 -17.69
N ASP A 251 8.36 9.61 -17.97
CA ASP A 251 7.23 10.31 -17.33
C ASP A 251 5.88 9.61 -17.56
N GLN A 252 5.64 9.07 -18.74
CA GLN A 252 4.40 8.34 -19.04
C GLN A 252 4.30 7.07 -18.20
N GLU A 253 5.36 6.29 -18.12
CA GLU A 253 5.41 5.06 -17.30
C GLU A 253 5.26 5.38 -15.81
N ILE A 254 5.82 6.50 -15.33
CA ILE A 254 5.65 6.96 -13.95
C ILE A 254 4.18 7.22 -13.64
N VAL A 255 3.52 8.03 -14.47
CA VAL A 255 2.11 8.36 -14.27
C VAL A 255 1.22 7.12 -14.39
N ALA A 256 1.52 6.22 -15.35
CA ALA A 256 0.80 4.95 -15.47
C ALA A 256 0.93 4.09 -14.20
N LEU A 257 2.14 3.97 -13.64
CA LEU A 257 2.39 3.20 -12.41
C LEU A 257 1.69 3.79 -11.19
N LEU A 258 1.66 5.11 -11.05
CA LEU A 258 0.97 5.77 -9.94
C LEU A 258 -0.55 5.65 -10.10
N CYS A 259 -1.11 5.97 -11.27
CA CYS A 259 -2.55 5.87 -11.51
C CYS A 259 -3.08 4.44 -11.39
N GLY A 260 -2.40 3.44 -11.95
CA GLY A 260 -2.83 2.05 -11.87
C GLY A 260 -2.47 1.35 -10.56
N GLY A 261 -1.54 1.93 -9.77
CA GLY A 261 -1.13 1.41 -8.46
C GLY A 261 -1.95 1.97 -7.31
N HIS A 262 -2.15 3.28 -7.26
CA HIS A 262 -2.86 3.95 -6.17
C HIS A 262 -4.39 3.88 -6.30
N VAL A 263 -4.93 3.27 -7.34
CA VAL A 263 -6.34 2.84 -7.37
C VAL A 263 -6.59 1.69 -6.38
N TYR A 264 -5.54 1.09 -5.82
CA TYR A 264 -5.63 -0.06 -4.93
C TYR A 264 -5.33 0.27 -3.46
N GLY A 265 -6.22 -0.18 -2.58
CA GLY A 265 -6.01 -0.21 -1.13
C GLY A 265 -6.03 1.15 -0.44
N ARG A 266 -5.43 1.18 0.74
CA ARG A 266 -5.41 2.36 1.61
C ARG A 266 -4.12 2.49 2.40
N CYS A 267 -3.88 3.69 2.88
CA CYS A 267 -2.83 3.99 3.85
C CYS A 267 -3.29 3.77 5.29
N HIS A 268 -2.32 3.40 6.16
CA HIS A 268 -2.55 3.22 7.59
C HIS A 268 -1.54 4.05 8.40
N PRO A 269 -2.00 4.84 9.39
CA PRO A 269 -1.11 5.69 10.19
C PRO A 269 -0.02 4.94 10.95
N ASN A 270 -0.29 3.69 11.32
CA ASN A 270 0.66 2.82 12.03
C ASN A 270 1.61 2.04 11.09
N ALA A 271 1.51 2.24 9.78
CA ALA A 271 2.39 1.66 8.77
C ALA A 271 3.07 2.76 7.96
N SER A 272 2.41 3.31 6.95
CA SER A 272 2.97 4.38 6.11
C SER A 272 2.98 5.76 6.78
N GLY A 273 2.22 5.94 7.85
CA GLY A 273 2.05 7.24 8.50
C GLY A 273 0.95 8.11 7.90
N TYR A 274 0.32 7.66 6.83
CA TYR A 274 -0.82 8.31 6.15
C TYR A 274 -2.10 7.51 6.39
N ALA A 275 -3.27 8.07 6.07
CA ALA A 275 -4.55 7.48 6.43
C ALA A 275 -5.58 7.59 5.31
N GLY A 276 -6.23 6.48 4.98
CA GLY A 276 -7.36 6.41 4.05
C GLY A 276 -7.02 5.88 2.66
N PRO A 277 -8.05 5.62 1.86
CA PRO A 277 -7.94 5.19 0.47
C PRO A 277 -7.73 6.37 -0.48
N TRP A 278 -7.24 6.09 -1.69
CA TRP A 278 -7.14 7.11 -2.74
C TRP A 278 -8.44 7.24 -3.54
N VAL A 279 -9.18 6.13 -3.67
CA VAL A 279 -10.41 6.02 -4.49
C VAL A 279 -11.52 5.41 -3.67
N GLU A 280 -12.75 5.47 -4.17
CA GLU A 280 -13.91 4.87 -3.50
C GLU A 280 -13.89 3.35 -3.57
N ASN A 281 -13.66 2.77 -4.76
CA ASN A 281 -13.59 1.32 -4.93
C ASN A 281 -12.14 0.82 -4.98
N MET A 282 -11.49 0.76 -3.82
CA MET A 282 -10.06 0.46 -3.67
C MET A 282 -9.70 -1.02 -3.89
N THR A 283 -10.62 -1.87 -4.33
CA THR A 283 -10.37 -3.30 -4.61
C THR A 283 -10.57 -3.69 -6.06
N GLU A 284 -10.85 -2.73 -6.94
CA GLU A 284 -11.02 -2.93 -8.37
C GLU A 284 -10.13 -1.98 -9.18
N PHE A 285 -9.73 -2.41 -10.38
CA PHE A 285 -8.97 -1.55 -11.29
C PHE A 285 -9.91 -0.55 -11.97
N SER A 286 -9.54 0.71 -11.94
CA SER A 286 -10.24 1.78 -12.66
C SER A 286 -9.29 2.94 -12.93
N ASN A 287 -9.76 3.98 -13.62
CA ASN A 287 -9.04 5.25 -13.75
C ASN A 287 -9.52 6.31 -12.75
N GLU A 288 -10.26 5.92 -11.71
CA GLU A 288 -10.85 6.80 -10.70
C GLU A 288 -9.80 7.68 -10.01
N TYR A 289 -8.62 7.14 -9.70
CA TYR A 289 -7.54 7.94 -9.14
C TYR A 289 -7.17 9.17 -10.00
N ALA A 290 -7.13 9.01 -11.32
CA ALA A 290 -6.80 10.10 -12.22
C ALA A 290 -7.97 11.08 -12.41
N THR A 291 -9.20 10.58 -12.50
CA THR A 291 -10.40 11.42 -12.64
C THR A 291 -10.64 12.26 -11.39
N ASP A 292 -10.62 11.64 -10.22
CA ASP A 292 -10.86 12.33 -8.94
C ASP A 292 -9.77 13.35 -8.63
N MET A 293 -8.50 13.03 -8.94
CA MET A 293 -7.41 13.98 -8.76
C MET A 293 -7.61 15.28 -9.54
N ILE A 294 -8.21 15.20 -10.74
CA ILE A 294 -8.46 16.36 -11.63
C ILE A 294 -9.75 17.07 -11.27
N GLU A 295 -10.83 16.33 -10.97
CA GLU A 295 -12.19 16.86 -10.88
C GLU A 295 -12.57 17.32 -9.47
N ASP A 296 -11.90 16.80 -8.45
CA ASP A 296 -12.21 17.07 -7.07
C ASP A 296 -11.39 18.20 -6.45
N GLU A 297 -11.88 18.71 -5.31
CA GLU A 297 -11.19 19.71 -4.51
C GLU A 297 -10.44 19.06 -3.35
N TRP A 298 -9.14 19.31 -3.27
CA TRP A 298 -8.26 18.74 -2.27
C TRP A 298 -7.86 19.77 -1.22
N THR A 299 -7.88 19.37 0.04
CA THR A 299 -7.47 20.19 1.19
C THR A 299 -6.32 19.52 1.91
N LEU A 300 -5.21 20.27 2.13
CA LEU A 300 -4.09 19.79 2.92
C LEU A 300 -4.47 19.72 4.41
N VAL A 301 -4.18 18.59 5.05
CA VAL A 301 -4.43 18.35 6.48
C VAL A 301 -3.21 17.73 7.16
N SER A 302 -3.13 17.93 8.48
CA SER A 302 -2.14 17.31 9.38
C SER A 302 -2.82 16.55 10.52
N HIS A 303 -2.01 15.90 11.35
CA HIS A 303 -2.51 15.16 12.51
C HIS A 303 -3.37 16.01 13.47
N GLY A 304 -3.03 17.27 13.66
CA GLY A 304 -3.71 18.19 14.58
C GLY A 304 -4.86 18.99 13.96
N ASP A 305 -5.30 18.68 12.75
CA ASP A 305 -6.23 19.52 12.02
C ASP A 305 -7.66 19.39 12.54
N THR A 306 -8.20 20.51 13.04
CA THR A 306 -9.56 20.59 13.59
C THR A 306 -10.65 20.48 12.52
N TRP A 307 -10.29 20.68 11.24
CA TRP A 307 -11.24 20.51 10.14
C TRP A 307 -11.69 19.03 10.03
N LEU A 308 -10.76 18.08 10.20
CA LEU A 308 -11.09 16.65 10.25
C LEU A 308 -12.06 16.33 11.40
N ASP A 309 -11.82 16.91 12.60
CA ASP A 309 -12.72 16.71 13.74
C ASP A 309 -14.12 17.28 13.49
N ALA A 310 -14.20 18.45 12.85
CA ALA A 310 -15.44 19.09 12.53
C ALA A 310 -16.28 18.31 11.50
N GLN A 311 -15.64 17.53 10.65
CA GLN A 311 -16.28 16.66 9.66
C GLN A 311 -16.48 15.22 10.16
N GLY A 312 -15.98 14.89 11.34
CA GLY A 312 -16.06 13.52 11.89
C GLY A 312 -15.13 12.50 11.24
N ALA A 313 -14.14 12.96 10.47
CA ALA A 313 -13.28 12.12 9.65
C ALA A 313 -11.98 11.71 10.38
N ALA A 314 -12.12 11.11 11.54
CA ALA A 314 -10.97 10.64 12.34
C ALA A 314 -10.10 9.60 11.62
N GLU A 315 -10.68 8.82 10.71
CA GLU A 315 -9.99 7.79 9.92
C GLU A 315 -9.03 8.34 8.86
N LEU A 316 -9.13 9.62 8.51
CA LEU A 316 -8.21 10.30 7.59
C LEU A 316 -7.13 11.12 8.29
N ARG A 317 -6.94 10.91 9.56
CA ARG A 317 -5.91 11.60 10.34
C ARG A 317 -4.54 10.93 10.13
N PRO A 318 -3.58 11.59 9.47
CA PRO A 318 -2.23 11.04 9.33
C PRO A 318 -1.52 10.95 10.70
N ALA A 319 -0.44 10.20 10.78
CA ALA A 319 0.41 10.15 11.96
C ALA A 319 1.01 11.54 12.28
N PRO A 320 1.37 11.81 13.56
CA PRO A 320 2.03 13.06 13.91
C PRO A 320 3.26 13.35 13.06
N GLY A 321 3.33 14.56 12.51
CA GLY A 321 4.42 15.00 11.65
C GLY A 321 4.20 14.76 10.16
N ASN A 322 3.20 13.96 9.77
CA ASN A 322 2.84 13.72 8.37
C ASN A 322 1.67 14.59 7.93
N ARG A 323 1.58 14.82 6.63
CA ARG A 323 0.53 15.60 5.96
C ARG A 323 0.03 14.89 4.74
N GLN A 324 -1.24 15.05 4.45
CA GLN A 324 -1.88 14.50 3.27
C GLN A 324 -2.97 15.44 2.77
N PHE A 325 -3.36 15.29 1.52
CA PHE A 325 -4.57 15.93 1.02
C PHE A 325 -5.76 15.01 1.29
N VAL A 326 -6.91 15.62 1.50
CA VAL A 326 -8.20 14.94 1.65
C VAL A 326 -9.20 15.53 0.68
N ASN A 327 -10.09 14.69 0.16
CA ASN A 327 -11.15 15.12 -0.76
C ASN A 327 -12.16 15.97 -0.02
N LYS A 328 -12.33 17.22 -0.43
CA LYS A 328 -13.20 18.20 0.24
C LYS A 328 -14.67 18.00 -0.06
N LYS A 329 -15.01 17.49 -1.24
CA LYS A 329 -16.42 17.34 -1.69
C LYS A 329 -17.10 16.12 -1.08
N LYS A 330 -16.39 14.99 -0.98
CA LYS A 330 -16.95 13.70 -0.57
C LYS A 330 -17.16 13.58 0.94
N TYR A 331 -16.64 14.52 1.74
CA TYR A 331 -16.81 14.57 3.19
C TYR A 331 -18.22 14.86 3.69
N VAL A 332 -19.11 15.29 2.83
CA VAL A 332 -20.44 15.80 3.19
C VAL A 332 -21.52 14.73 3.01
N LEU A 333 -21.19 13.59 2.42
CA LEU A 333 -22.14 12.51 2.13
C LEU A 333 -21.78 11.28 2.97
N ASP A 334 -22.69 10.92 3.87
CA ASP A 334 -22.53 9.91 4.93
C ASP A 334 -22.24 8.46 4.45
N ASP A 335 -22.17 8.19 3.16
CA ASP A 335 -22.12 6.83 2.61
C ASP A 335 -20.88 6.54 1.72
N GLU A 336 -19.96 7.48 1.47
CA GLU A 336 -18.79 7.28 0.62
C GLU A 336 -17.48 7.28 1.42
N PRO A 337 -16.52 6.40 1.10
CA PRO A 337 -15.23 6.39 1.77
C PRO A 337 -14.49 7.70 1.53
N ASN A 338 -13.98 8.26 2.60
CA ASN A 338 -13.19 9.48 2.57
C ASN A 338 -11.86 9.23 1.85
N GLN A 339 -11.62 9.97 0.78
CA GLN A 339 -10.44 9.82 -0.06
C GLN A 339 -9.29 10.75 0.35
N MET A 340 -8.08 10.28 0.10
CA MET A 340 -6.86 11.03 0.37
C MET A 340 -5.90 11.02 -0.82
N MET A 341 -4.97 11.97 -0.86
CA MET A 341 -3.81 11.97 -1.75
C MET A 341 -2.56 12.29 -0.94
N LEU A 342 -1.47 11.60 -1.23
CA LEU A 342 -0.15 11.95 -0.71
C LEU A 342 0.34 13.25 -1.36
N LEU A 343 1.28 13.94 -0.73
CA LEU A 343 1.92 15.09 -1.36
C LEU A 343 2.62 14.68 -2.67
N SER A 344 3.20 13.47 -2.68
CA SER A 344 3.81 12.88 -3.87
C SER A 344 2.82 12.51 -4.98
N ASP A 345 1.54 12.34 -4.66
CA ASP A 345 0.51 12.14 -5.69
C ASP A 345 0.19 13.47 -6.40
N MET A 346 0.07 14.54 -5.63
CA MET A 346 -0.33 15.85 -6.15
C MET A 346 0.67 16.45 -7.14
N ILE A 347 1.92 15.97 -7.18
CA ILE A 347 2.87 16.39 -8.23
C ILE A 347 2.40 16.02 -9.62
N LEU A 348 1.59 14.95 -9.77
CA LEU A 348 1.03 14.57 -11.06
C LEU A 348 0.09 15.64 -11.62
N LEU A 349 -0.63 16.33 -10.74
CA LEU A 349 -1.49 17.46 -11.11
C LEU A 349 -0.69 18.75 -11.32
N TRP A 350 0.42 18.96 -10.59
CA TRP A 350 1.14 20.23 -10.57
C TRP A 350 2.25 20.32 -11.63
N ASP A 351 2.92 19.22 -11.97
CA ASP A 351 3.95 19.19 -13.01
C ASP A 351 3.29 19.10 -14.40
N PRO A 352 3.61 20.02 -15.32
CA PRO A 352 2.94 20.07 -16.64
C PRO A 352 3.13 18.80 -17.50
N ASN A 353 4.30 18.13 -17.37
CA ASN A 353 4.57 16.92 -18.14
C ASN A 353 3.78 15.74 -17.58
N PHE A 354 3.78 15.56 -16.24
CA PHE A 354 2.98 14.52 -15.60
C PHE A 354 1.49 14.74 -15.84
N ARG A 355 1.03 15.98 -15.74
CA ARG A 355 -0.38 16.34 -15.93
C ARG A 355 -0.90 15.93 -17.31
N THR A 356 -0.09 16.05 -18.36
CA THR A 356 -0.47 15.62 -19.70
C THR A 356 -0.86 14.13 -19.74
N TYR A 357 -0.11 13.27 -19.06
CA TYR A 357 -0.42 11.84 -18.98
C TYR A 357 -1.55 11.55 -17.98
N LEU A 358 -1.65 12.30 -16.90
CA LEU A 358 -2.75 12.21 -15.94
C LEU A 358 -4.10 12.48 -16.63
N GLU A 359 -4.20 13.57 -17.40
CA GLU A 359 -5.40 13.94 -18.18
C GLU A 359 -5.72 12.88 -19.26
N MET A 360 -4.72 12.30 -19.88
CA MET A 360 -4.91 11.20 -20.84
C MET A 360 -5.52 9.98 -20.16
N TYR A 361 -5.01 9.56 -18.99
CA TYR A 361 -5.52 8.38 -18.28
C TYR A 361 -6.87 8.64 -17.61
N ALA A 362 -7.16 9.85 -17.17
CA ALA A 362 -8.50 10.22 -16.69
C ALA A 362 -9.56 10.07 -17.79
N SER A 363 -9.18 10.29 -19.06
CA SER A 363 -10.10 10.21 -20.21
C SER A 363 -10.18 8.82 -20.85
N ASP A 364 -9.23 7.91 -20.58
CA ASP A 364 -9.11 6.61 -21.26
C ASP A 364 -8.58 5.53 -20.31
N GLU A 365 -9.50 4.81 -19.66
CA GLU A 365 -9.18 3.72 -18.73
C GLU A 365 -8.48 2.54 -19.41
N GLU A 366 -8.89 2.18 -20.64
CA GLU A 366 -8.25 1.08 -21.37
C GLU A 366 -6.80 1.42 -21.73
N LYS A 367 -6.52 2.68 -22.05
CA LYS A 367 -5.15 3.16 -22.28
C LYS A 367 -4.32 3.07 -20.99
N LEU A 368 -4.89 3.48 -19.84
CA LEU A 368 -4.25 3.32 -18.52
C LEU A 368 -3.94 1.85 -18.27
N LYS A 369 -4.91 0.96 -18.48
CA LYS A 369 -4.77 -0.48 -18.23
C LYS A 369 -3.64 -1.10 -19.05
N VAL A 370 -3.54 -0.75 -20.33
CA VAL A 370 -2.47 -1.23 -21.21
C VAL A 370 -1.11 -0.70 -20.77
N ASP A 371 -0.98 0.60 -20.55
CA ASP A 371 0.29 1.24 -20.20
C ASP A 371 0.76 0.84 -18.78
N PHE A 372 -0.17 0.75 -17.82
CA PHE A 372 0.12 0.25 -16.48
C PHE A 372 0.61 -1.20 -16.53
N GLY A 373 -0.06 -2.08 -17.28
CA GLY A 373 0.35 -3.47 -17.43
C GLY A 373 1.77 -3.60 -17.99
N ALA A 374 2.10 -2.81 -19.02
CA ALA A 374 3.44 -2.78 -19.61
C ALA A 374 4.50 -2.25 -18.63
N ALA A 375 4.20 -1.14 -17.93
CA ALA A 375 5.11 -0.52 -16.98
C ALA A 375 5.30 -1.39 -15.73
N PHE A 376 4.23 -2.04 -15.22
CA PHE A 376 4.31 -2.94 -14.08
C PHE A 376 5.07 -4.23 -14.41
N LYS A 377 4.90 -4.77 -15.63
CA LYS A 377 5.74 -5.87 -16.13
C LYS A 377 7.21 -5.48 -16.14
N LYS A 378 7.53 -4.34 -16.78
CA LYS A 378 8.90 -3.79 -16.81
C LYS A 378 9.46 -3.68 -15.39
N LEU A 379 8.71 -3.06 -14.47
CA LEU A 379 9.10 -2.87 -13.07
C LEU A 379 9.48 -4.19 -12.40
N THR A 380 8.62 -5.19 -12.50
CA THR A 380 8.78 -6.48 -11.81
C THR A 380 9.80 -7.41 -12.48
N GLU A 381 10.33 -7.06 -13.63
CA GLU A 381 11.42 -7.78 -14.33
C GLU A 381 12.79 -7.10 -14.17
N LEU A 382 12.85 -5.90 -13.57
CA LEU A 382 14.12 -5.21 -13.32
C LEU A 382 15.03 -6.02 -12.39
N GLY A 383 16.30 -6.14 -12.79
CA GLY A 383 17.33 -6.87 -12.04
C GLY A 383 17.27 -8.39 -12.15
N CYS A 384 16.36 -8.97 -12.96
CA CYS A 384 16.17 -10.41 -13.04
C CYS A 384 17.10 -11.12 -14.05
N GLY A 385 17.69 -10.36 -14.99
CA GLY A 385 18.58 -10.94 -16.03
C GLY A 385 17.85 -11.91 -16.96
N PHE A 386 16.55 -11.73 -17.17
CA PHE A 386 15.76 -12.50 -18.13
C PHE A 386 16.28 -12.29 -19.55
N PRO A 387 16.25 -13.32 -20.44
CA PRO A 387 16.70 -13.24 -21.80
C PRO A 387 15.86 -12.28 -22.66
#